data_11839e2ad854943eeead3efbb860ca36
#
_entry.id   11839e2ad854943eeead3efbb860ca36
#
_cell.length_a   1.000
_cell.length_b   1.000
_cell.length_c   1.000
_cell.angle_alpha   90.00
_cell.angle_beta   90.00
_cell.angle_gamma   90.00
#
_symmetry.space_group_name_H-M   'P 1'
#
loop_
_entity.id
_entity.type
_entity.pdbx_description
1 polymer ?
#
loop_
_entity_poly.entity_id
_entity_poly.type
_entity_poly.pdbx_seq_one_letter_code
_entity_poly.pdbx_strand_id
1 'polypeptide(L)'
;MKLKKNIEVKTIFNRISSKYDFLNSLLSFGLHKSWKKKLVDLLKPKDGEVWADLCCGTGDLTFLINERVTPNGSITGIDNAGDILNIAKKKSGLVKDKFINWEIKDIFEIDEYSRNFDGICMSYGLRNLDNVEEGIKKVFSLLCDQGRAGFLDFHHSSNNSLSNIFQKIYLRLVVVPISRLFNF
;
A
#
# COMPACT_ATOMS: atom_id res chain seq x y z
N MET A 1 -1.30 7.23 23.70
CA MET A 1 -1.89 7.94 22.54
C MET A 1 -1.60 7.23 21.21
N LYS A 2 -0.38 6.74 20.94
CA LYS A 2 0.03 6.04 19.70
C LYS A 2 -0.77 4.75 19.41
N LEU A 3 -0.93 3.86 20.39
CA LEU A 3 -1.69 2.60 20.23
C LEU A 3 -3.15 2.80 19.78
N LYS A 4 -3.76 3.91 20.22
CA LYS A 4 -5.15 4.26 19.88
C LYS A 4 -5.33 4.59 18.41
N LYS A 5 -4.36 5.30 17.81
CA LYS A 5 -4.40 5.69 16.38
C LYS A 5 -4.30 4.47 15.46
N ASN A 6 -3.42 3.52 15.75
CA ASN A 6 -3.26 2.28 14.97
C ASN A 6 -4.54 1.41 15.01
N ILE A 7 -5.18 1.29 16.16
CA ILE A 7 -6.44 0.55 16.32
C ILE A 7 -7.57 1.25 15.53
N GLU A 8 -7.65 2.57 15.59
CA GLU A 8 -8.65 3.35 14.84
C GLU A 8 -8.46 3.19 13.33
N VAL A 9 -7.23 3.33 12.83
CA VAL A 9 -6.90 3.17 11.41
C VAL A 9 -7.25 1.76 10.92
N LYS A 10 -6.84 0.72 11.63
CA LYS A 10 -7.18 -0.68 11.32
C LYS A 10 -8.70 -0.91 11.28
N THR A 11 -9.43 -0.37 12.26
CA THR A 11 -10.88 -0.50 12.33
C THR A 11 -11.57 0.19 11.15
N ILE A 12 -11.11 1.38 10.77
CA ILE A 12 -11.63 2.09 9.59
C ILE A 12 -11.40 1.27 8.33
N PHE A 13 -10.20 0.77 8.09
CA PHE A 13 -9.89 -0.03 6.90
C PHE A 13 -10.70 -1.32 6.83
N ASN A 14 -10.88 -2.02 7.93
CA ASN A 14 -11.74 -3.20 7.97
C ASN A 14 -13.20 -2.85 7.64
N ARG A 15 -13.72 -1.73 8.15
CA ARG A 15 -15.09 -1.29 7.91
C ARG A 15 -15.38 -0.93 6.45
N ILE A 16 -14.40 -0.34 5.76
CA ILE A 16 -14.56 0.08 4.35
C ILE A 16 -14.06 -0.96 3.34
N SER A 17 -13.53 -2.08 3.81
CA SER A 17 -12.82 -3.07 3.00
C SER A 17 -13.56 -3.48 1.72
N SER A 18 -14.87 -3.76 1.80
CA SER A 18 -15.68 -4.19 0.65
C SER A 18 -15.88 -3.13 -0.43
N LYS A 19 -15.69 -1.84 -0.09
CA LYS A 19 -15.87 -0.69 -1.00
C LYS A 19 -14.55 0.04 -1.27
N TYR A 20 -13.44 -0.45 -0.70
CA TYR A 20 -12.15 0.25 -0.69
C TYR A 20 -11.66 0.57 -2.11
N ASP A 21 -11.63 -0.42 -2.99
CA ASP A 21 -11.16 -0.23 -4.37
C ASP A 21 -12.07 0.70 -5.17
N PHE A 22 -13.38 0.59 -4.98
CA PHE A 22 -14.36 1.47 -5.61
C PHE A 22 -14.16 2.93 -5.15
N LEU A 23 -14.02 3.15 -3.84
CA LEU A 23 -13.78 4.48 -3.28
C LEU A 23 -12.45 5.07 -3.78
N ASN A 24 -11.37 4.30 -3.77
CA ASN A 24 -10.10 4.75 -4.31
C ASN A 24 -10.19 5.11 -5.79
N SER A 25 -10.90 4.31 -6.60
CA SER A 25 -11.11 4.59 -8.01
C SER A 25 -11.93 5.86 -8.22
N LEU A 26 -13.01 6.03 -7.46
CA LEU A 26 -13.88 7.19 -7.53
C LEU A 26 -13.15 8.46 -7.08
N LEU A 27 -12.48 8.42 -5.91
CA LEU A 27 -11.81 9.57 -5.31
C LEU A 27 -10.56 10.02 -6.07
N SER A 28 -9.94 9.14 -6.85
CA SER A 28 -8.76 9.46 -7.65
C SER A 28 -9.06 9.59 -9.15
N PHE A 29 -10.33 9.47 -9.58
CA PHE A 29 -10.71 9.32 -10.99
C PHE A 29 -9.92 8.20 -11.69
N GLY A 30 -9.60 7.12 -10.98
CA GLY A 30 -8.79 6.00 -11.49
C GLY A 30 -7.28 6.28 -11.59
N LEU A 31 -6.83 7.51 -11.34
CA LEU A 31 -5.41 7.89 -11.44
C LEU A 31 -4.50 7.11 -10.50
N HIS A 32 -5.01 6.63 -9.36
CA HIS A 32 -4.23 5.81 -8.43
C HIS A 32 -3.62 4.56 -9.09
N LYS A 33 -4.32 3.95 -10.06
CA LYS A 33 -3.81 2.80 -10.81
C LYS A 33 -2.63 3.18 -11.70
N SER A 34 -2.71 4.33 -12.38
CA SER A 34 -1.63 4.86 -13.20
C SER A 34 -0.40 5.22 -12.37
N TRP A 35 -0.59 5.81 -11.18
CA TRP A 35 0.50 6.14 -10.28
C TRP A 35 1.18 4.89 -9.72
N LYS A 36 0.42 3.85 -9.34
CA LYS A 36 0.96 2.56 -8.91
C LYS A 36 1.77 1.90 -10.02
N LYS A 37 1.24 1.90 -11.27
CA LYS A 37 1.98 1.38 -12.42
C LYS A 37 3.28 2.14 -12.64
N LYS A 38 3.25 3.49 -12.59
CA LYS A 38 4.45 4.32 -12.71
C LYS A 38 5.47 4.02 -11.62
N LEU A 39 5.05 3.78 -10.38
CA LEU A 39 5.95 3.37 -9.30
C LEU A 39 6.64 2.05 -9.64
N VAL A 40 5.91 1.04 -10.09
CA VAL A 40 6.47 -0.26 -10.50
C VAL A 40 7.44 -0.11 -11.67
N ASP A 41 7.10 0.72 -12.67
CA ASP A 41 7.97 0.99 -13.82
C ASP A 41 9.28 1.70 -13.41
N LEU A 42 9.26 2.54 -12.38
CA LEU A 42 10.45 3.19 -11.82
C LEU A 42 11.31 2.21 -11.00
N LEU A 43 10.66 1.33 -10.24
CA LEU A 43 11.32 0.32 -9.41
C LEU A 43 11.95 -0.80 -10.23
N LYS A 44 11.43 -1.05 -11.44
CA LYS A 44 11.96 -2.05 -12.40
C LYS A 44 12.15 -3.44 -11.77
N PRO A 45 11.10 -4.06 -11.19
CA PRO A 45 11.20 -5.43 -10.71
C PRO A 45 11.63 -6.37 -11.84
N LYS A 46 12.45 -7.37 -11.50
CA LYS A 46 12.98 -8.35 -12.45
C LYS A 46 12.58 -9.76 -12.07
N ASP A 47 12.49 -10.63 -13.05
CA ASP A 47 12.27 -12.05 -12.82
C ASP A 47 13.34 -12.65 -11.88
N GLY A 48 12.89 -13.45 -10.92
CA GLY A 48 13.73 -14.06 -9.90
C GLY A 48 13.93 -13.22 -8.62
N GLU A 49 13.52 -11.95 -8.59
CA GLU A 49 13.65 -11.11 -7.40
C GLU A 49 12.58 -11.43 -6.34
N VAL A 50 12.94 -11.21 -5.08
CA VAL A 50 12.07 -11.37 -3.90
C VAL A 50 11.63 -10.00 -3.41
N TRP A 51 10.32 -9.76 -3.39
CA TRP A 51 9.72 -8.46 -3.08
C TRP A 51 8.80 -8.49 -1.86
N ALA A 52 8.62 -7.33 -1.25
CA ALA A 52 7.54 -7.08 -0.29
C ALA A 52 6.71 -5.85 -0.69
N ASP A 53 5.39 -5.97 -0.53
CA ASP A 53 4.44 -4.86 -0.58
C ASP A 53 3.92 -4.63 0.83
N LEU A 54 4.39 -3.55 1.47
CA LEU A 54 4.05 -3.21 2.84
C LEU A 54 2.82 -2.31 2.89
N CYS A 55 1.90 -2.58 3.80
CA CYS A 55 0.56 -1.98 3.83
C CYS A 55 -0.15 -2.23 2.49
N CYS A 56 -0.12 -3.47 2.03
CA CYS A 56 -0.52 -3.85 0.66
C CYS A 56 -2.03 -3.68 0.39
N GLY A 57 -2.85 -3.60 1.43
CA GLY A 57 -4.30 -3.44 1.30
C GLY A 57 -4.94 -4.57 0.48
N THR A 58 -5.61 -4.21 -0.61
CA THR A 58 -6.25 -5.18 -1.53
C THR A 58 -5.32 -5.76 -2.57
N GLY A 59 -4.01 -5.47 -2.49
CA GLY A 59 -2.96 -6.12 -3.26
C GLY A 59 -2.66 -5.53 -4.64
N ASP A 60 -3.13 -4.32 -4.95
CA ASP A 60 -2.94 -3.74 -6.29
C ASP A 60 -1.46 -3.67 -6.73
N LEU A 61 -0.53 -3.22 -5.85
CA LEU A 61 0.90 -3.21 -6.15
C LEU A 61 1.47 -4.62 -6.15
N THR A 62 1.02 -5.45 -5.22
CA THR A 62 1.43 -6.85 -5.11
C THR A 62 1.24 -7.58 -6.43
N PHE A 63 0.05 -7.45 -7.06
CA PHE A 63 -0.23 -8.09 -8.36
C PHE A 63 0.65 -7.52 -9.48
N LEU A 64 0.82 -6.20 -9.56
CA LEU A 64 1.65 -5.55 -10.58
C LEU A 64 3.14 -5.98 -10.50
N ILE A 65 3.67 -6.18 -9.30
CA ILE A 65 5.03 -6.64 -9.09
C ILE A 65 5.15 -8.12 -9.37
N ASN A 66 4.16 -8.93 -8.93
CA ASN A 66 4.14 -10.36 -9.20
C ASN A 66 4.28 -10.68 -10.69
N GLU A 67 3.56 -9.95 -11.55
CA GLU A 67 3.68 -10.09 -13.02
C GLU A 67 5.10 -9.85 -13.57
N ARG A 68 5.95 -9.17 -12.82
CA ARG A 68 7.32 -8.84 -13.25
C ARG A 68 8.38 -9.78 -12.69
N VAL A 69 8.16 -10.32 -11.49
CA VAL A 69 9.15 -11.15 -10.79
C VAL A 69 8.99 -12.64 -11.03
N THR A 70 7.83 -13.07 -11.51
CA THR A 70 7.54 -14.50 -11.78
C THR A 70 8.01 -14.92 -13.17
N PRO A 71 8.30 -16.25 -13.37
CA PRO A 71 8.01 -17.37 -12.46
C PRO A 71 9.09 -17.70 -11.43
N ASN A 72 10.27 -17.06 -11.46
CA ASN A 72 11.43 -17.44 -10.65
C ASN A 72 11.54 -16.64 -9.34
N GLY A 73 10.83 -15.52 -9.23
CA GLY A 73 10.78 -14.68 -8.03
C GLY A 73 9.49 -14.86 -7.23
N SER A 74 9.34 -14.05 -6.20
CA SER A 74 8.16 -14.04 -5.35
C SER A 74 7.87 -12.66 -4.77
N ILE A 75 6.62 -12.45 -4.32
CA ILE A 75 6.25 -11.26 -3.57
C ILE A 75 5.44 -11.63 -2.33
N THR A 76 5.68 -10.92 -1.23
CA THR A 76 4.89 -11.00 -0.01
C THR A 76 4.10 -9.71 0.19
N GLY A 77 2.77 -9.81 0.14
CA GLY A 77 1.87 -8.74 0.53
C GLY A 77 1.62 -8.77 2.04
N ILE A 78 1.96 -7.70 2.74
CA ILE A 78 1.89 -7.58 4.20
C ILE A 78 0.96 -6.43 4.57
N ASP A 79 -0.04 -6.73 5.40
CA ASP A 79 -0.94 -5.72 5.95
C ASP A 79 -1.41 -6.13 7.35
N ASN A 80 -1.62 -5.16 8.24
CA ASN A 80 -2.11 -5.46 9.58
C ASN A 80 -3.64 -5.55 9.66
N ALA A 81 -4.36 -5.14 8.61
CA ALA A 81 -5.82 -5.18 8.51
C ALA A 81 -6.27 -6.48 7.82
N GLY A 82 -6.62 -7.49 8.61
CA GLY A 82 -6.95 -8.83 8.10
C GLY A 82 -8.12 -8.86 7.11
N ASP A 83 -9.17 -8.03 7.30
CA ASP A 83 -10.34 -8.04 6.43
C ASP A 83 -10.01 -7.54 5.02
N ILE A 84 -9.16 -6.51 4.92
CA ILE A 84 -8.73 -5.99 3.62
C ILE A 84 -7.78 -6.96 2.92
N LEU A 85 -6.90 -7.63 3.68
CA LEU A 85 -6.01 -8.66 3.16
C LEU A 85 -6.78 -9.90 2.68
N ASN A 86 -7.91 -10.23 3.31
CA ASN A 86 -8.78 -11.32 2.83
C ASN A 86 -9.36 -11.02 1.44
N ILE A 87 -9.57 -9.76 1.09
CA ILE A 87 -9.98 -9.37 -0.27
C ILE A 87 -8.83 -9.63 -1.26
N ALA A 88 -7.60 -9.25 -0.90
CA ALA A 88 -6.42 -9.53 -1.72
C ALA A 88 -6.26 -11.05 -1.97
N LYS A 89 -6.37 -11.87 -0.92
CA LYS A 89 -6.33 -13.34 -1.03
C LYS A 89 -7.41 -13.91 -1.96
N LYS A 90 -8.64 -13.40 -1.88
CA LYS A 90 -9.73 -13.81 -2.78
C LYS A 90 -9.43 -13.45 -4.25
N LYS A 91 -8.90 -12.24 -4.50
CA LYS A 91 -8.47 -11.82 -5.84
C LYS A 91 -7.37 -12.75 -6.38
N SER A 92 -6.36 -13.08 -5.56
CA SER A 92 -5.27 -13.99 -5.90
C SER A 92 -5.79 -15.38 -6.28
N GLY A 93 -6.76 -15.93 -5.53
CA GLY A 93 -7.38 -17.20 -5.84
C GLY A 93 -8.08 -17.23 -7.21
N LEU A 94 -8.64 -16.10 -7.65
CA LEU A 94 -9.30 -15.99 -8.96
C LEU A 94 -8.29 -16.03 -10.14
N VAL A 95 -7.08 -15.49 -9.94
CA VAL A 95 -6.02 -15.47 -10.97
C VAL A 95 -5.03 -16.64 -10.85
N LYS A 96 -5.25 -17.56 -9.90
CA LYS A 96 -4.39 -18.75 -9.61
C LYS A 96 -2.92 -18.35 -9.39
N ASP A 97 -2.68 -17.24 -8.75
CA ASP A 97 -1.35 -16.72 -8.46
C ASP A 97 -0.69 -17.50 -7.32
N LYS A 98 0.24 -18.40 -7.67
CA LYS A 98 0.92 -19.29 -6.72
C LYS A 98 2.17 -18.65 -6.10
N PHE A 99 2.60 -17.51 -6.61
CA PHE A 99 3.87 -16.86 -6.24
C PHE A 99 3.71 -15.72 -5.27
N ILE A 100 2.46 -15.43 -4.83
CA ILE A 100 2.16 -14.38 -3.86
C ILE A 100 1.97 -14.99 -2.48
N ASN A 101 2.76 -14.53 -1.53
CA ASN A 101 2.56 -14.80 -0.10
C ASN A 101 1.75 -13.66 0.54
N TRP A 102 0.84 -13.99 1.46
CA TRP A 102 0.01 -13.01 2.14
C TRP A 102 0.14 -13.14 3.64
N GLU A 103 0.57 -12.08 4.33
CA GLU A 103 0.80 -12.07 5.78
C GLU A 103 0.01 -10.97 6.48
N ILE A 104 -0.70 -11.33 7.56
CA ILE A 104 -1.30 -10.36 8.49
C ILE A 104 -0.26 -10.04 9.53
N LYS A 105 0.40 -8.88 9.40
CA LYS A 105 1.48 -8.47 10.30
C LYS A 105 1.64 -6.95 10.28
N ASP A 106 2.01 -6.38 11.43
CA ASP A 106 2.47 -5.00 11.48
C ASP A 106 3.89 -4.89 10.91
N ILE A 107 4.20 -3.78 10.24
CA ILE A 107 5.51 -3.54 9.64
C ILE A 107 6.63 -3.65 10.69
N PHE A 108 6.39 -3.20 11.93
CA PHE A 108 7.36 -3.22 13.03
C PHE A 108 7.56 -4.61 13.63
N GLU A 109 6.66 -5.57 13.35
CA GLU A 109 6.76 -6.95 13.80
C GLU A 109 7.47 -7.88 12.80
N ILE A 110 7.86 -7.36 11.63
CA ILE A 110 8.59 -8.14 10.64
C ILE A 110 10.01 -8.39 11.17
N ASP A 111 10.42 -9.66 11.20
CA ASP A 111 11.76 -10.03 11.64
C ASP A 111 12.81 -9.62 10.59
N GLU A 112 13.78 -8.82 11.00
CA GLU A 112 14.85 -8.29 10.14
C GLU A 112 15.86 -9.36 9.73
N TYR A 113 16.08 -10.36 10.59
CA TYR A 113 17.06 -11.42 10.35
C TYR A 113 16.55 -12.50 9.41
N SER A 114 15.25 -12.60 9.22
CA SER A 114 14.64 -13.65 8.38
C SER A 114 14.34 -13.20 6.96
N ARG A 115 14.59 -11.92 6.61
CA ARG A 115 14.10 -11.32 5.38
C ARG A 115 15.15 -10.45 4.69
N ASN A 116 15.42 -10.78 3.43
CA ASN A 116 16.27 -10.02 2.52
C ASN A 116 15.50 -9.81 1.22
N PHE A 117 14.87 -8.63 1.08
CA PHE A 117 14.11 -8.30 -0.11
C PHE A 117 14.97 -7.54 -1.12
N ASP A 118 14.93 -7.94 -2.38
CA ASP A 118 15.51 -7.20 -3.50
C ASP A 118 14.76 -5.89 -3.74
N GLY A 119 13.47 -5.87 -3.40
CA GLY A 119 12.67 -4.67 -3.47
C GLY A 119 11.54 -4.61 -2.46
N ILE A 120 11.24 -3.39 -2.01
CA ILE A 120 10.12 -3.12 -1.13
C ILE A 120 9.29 -1.98 -1.72
N CYS A 121 7.98 -2.13 -1.72
CA CYS A 121 7.09 -1.04 -2.08
C CYS A 121 6.06 -0.79 -0.98
N MET A 122 5.54 0.45 -0.95
CA MET A 122 4.43 0.84 -0.07
C MET A 122 3.63 1.93 -0.76
N SER A 123 2.31 1.74 -0.90
CA SER A 123 1.43 2.79 -1.41
C SER A 123 0.39 3.21 -0.39
N TYR A 124 0.37 4.53 -0.11
CA TYR A 124 -0.58 5.17 0.81
C TYR A 124 -0.54 4.66 2.26
N GLY A 125 0.53 3.93 2.61
CA GLY A 125 0.74 3.38 3.95
C GLY A 125 1.57 4.28 4.86
N LEU A 126 2.54 5.01 4.29
CA LEU A 126 3.57 5.73 5.05
C LEU A 126 2.96 6.77 6.02
N ARG A 127 1.95 7.52 5.59
CA ARG A 127 1.23 8.53 6.41
C ARG A 127 0.44 7.93 7.58
N ASN A 128 0.17 6.62 7.55
CA ASN A 128 -0.57 5.90 8.58
C ASN A 128 0.32 5.33 9.66
N LEU A 129 1.64 5.31 9.45
CA LEU A 129 2.60 4.85 10.45
C LEU A 129 2.65 5.83 11.63
N ASP A 130 2.79 5.30 12.83
CA ASP A 130 2.92 6.11 14.05
C ASP A 130 4.21 6.93 14.07
N ASN A 131 5.26 6.39 13.47
CA ASN A 131 6.54 7.04 13.27
C ASN A 131 7.08 6.72 11.87
N VAL A 132 7.03 7.72 10.99
CA VAL A 132 7.49 7.59 9.60
C VAL A 132 8.99 7.31 9.52
N GLU A 133 9.79 7.96 10.38
CA GLU A 133 11.25 7.75 10.38
C GLU A 133 11.61 6.32 10.79
N GLU A 134 11.00 5.80 11.85
CA GLU A 134 11.17 4.40 12.27
C GLU A 134 10.70 3.43 11.18
N GLY A 135 9.57 3.75 10.50
CA GLY A 135 9.08 2.95 9.39
C GLY A 135 10.06 2.90 8.22
N ILE A 136 10.68 4.02 7.86
CA ILE A 136 11.70 4.05 6.80
C ILE A 136 12.95 3.28 7.23
N LYS A 137 13.42 3.42 8.48
CA LYS A 137 14.54 2.62 9.01
C LYS A 137 14.21 1.13 8.95
N LYS A 138 12.98 0.75 9.30
CA LYS A 138 12.51 -0.62 9.21
C LYS A 138 12.52 -1.15 7.78
N VAL A 139 12.04 -0.38 6.81
CA VAL A 139 12.13 -0.75 5.39
C VAL A 139 13.56 -0.97 4.97
N PHE A 140 14.47 -0.08 5.39
CA PHE A 140 15.89 -0.20 5.07
C PHE A 140 16.53 -1.47 5.65
N SER A 141 16.20 -1.84 6.90
CA SER A 141 16.71 -3.06 7.54
C SER A 141 16.21 -4.37 6.93
N LEU A 142 15.12 -4.31 6.16
CA LEU A 142 14.54 -5.48 5.48
C LEU A 142 15.09 -5.68 4.06
N LEU A 143 15.82 -4.69 3.50
CA LEU A 143 16.40 -4.79 2.16
C LEU A 143 17.71 -5.58 2.19
N CYS A 144 17.95 -6.34 1.12
CA CYS A 144 19.27 -6.90 0.84
C CYS A 144 20.26 -5.79 0.40
N ASP A 145 21.54 -6.14 0.32
CA ASP A 145 22.54 -5.27 -0.28
C ASP A 145 22.14 -4.91 -1.71
N GLN A 146 22.15 -3.60 -2.03
CA GLN A 146 21.68 -3.04 -3.30
C GLN A 146 20.15 -3.19 -3.55
N GLY A 147 19.38 -3.62 -2.56
CA GLY A 147 17.94 -3.61 -2.60
C GLY A 147 17.38 -2.18 -2.76
N ARG A 148 16.17 -2.07 -3.27
CA ARG A 148 15.55 -0.77 -3.54
C ARG A 148 14.14 -0.67 -2.95
N ALA A 149 13.78 0.52 -2.48
CA ALA A 149 12.44 0.78 -1.97
C ALA A 149 11.75 1.89 -2.74
N GLY A 150 10.43 1.80 -2.85
CA GLY A 150 9.62 2.84 -3.45
C GLY A 150 8.35 3.12 -2.67
N PHE A 151 8.08 4.41 -2.48
CA PHE A 151 6.93 4.89 -1.74
C PHE A 151 6.04 5.74 -2.64
N LEU A 152 4.75 5.46 -2.62
CA LEU A 152 3.72 6.29 -3.24
C LEU A 152 2.81 6.83 -2.14
N ASP A 153 2.87 8.12 -1.90
CA ASP A 153 1.98 8.75 -0.92
C ASP A 153 1.63 10.19 -1.32
N PHE A 154 0.60 10.75 -0.69
CA PHE A 154 0.22 12.13 -0.90
C PHE A 154 1.15 13.06 -0.11
N HIS A 155 1.70 14.05 -0.81
CA HIS A 155 2.48 15.09 -0.16
C HIS A 155 1.58 16.25 0.28
N HIS A 156 1.63 16.61 1.56
CA HIS A 156 1.09 17.87 2.05
C HIS A 156 2.08 19.00 1.75
N SER A 157 1.86 19.69 0.65
CA SER A 157 2.61 20.94 0.41
C SER A 157 2.13 22.03 1.37
N SER A 158 3.05 22.60 2.13
CA SER A 158 2.78 23.75 3.04
C SER A 158 2.55 25.06 2.30
N ASN A 159 2.81 25.13 0.99
CA ASN A 159 2.67 26.34 0.20
C ASN A 159 1.28 26.47 -0.42
N ASN A 160 0.77 27.71 -0.52
CA ASN A 160 -0.49 28.08 -1.19
C ASN A 160 -0.39 27.91 -2.72
N SER A 161 0.00 26.73 -3.18
CA SER A 161 0.03 26.39 -4.60
C SER A 161 -1.40 26.22 -5.13
N LEU A 162 -1.63 26.53 -6.39
CA LEU A 162 -2.91 26.28 -7.08
C LEU A 162 -3.36 24.81 -6.94
N SER A 163 -2.41 23.87 -6.89
CA SER A 163 -2.68 22.44 -6.63
C SER A 163 -3.33 22.20 -5.27
N ASN A 164 -2.92 22.95 -4.22
CA ASN A 164 -3.50 22.83 -2.88
C ASN A 164 -4.92 23.40 -2.82
N ILE A 165 -5.20 24.47 -3.56
CA ILE A 165 -6.53 25.05 -3.68
C ILE A 165 -7.44 24.04 -4.37
N PHE A 166 -7.00 23.49 -5.49
CA PHE A 166 -7.74 22.47 -6.23
C PHE A 166 -7.99 21.22 -5.37
N GLN A 167 -6.99 20.74 -4.64
CA GLN A 167 -7.11 19.61 -3.72
C GLN A 167 -8.12 19.88 -2.60
N LYS A 168 -8.10 21.07 -1.99
CA LYS A 168 -9.07 21.48 -0.95
C LYS A 168 -10.51 21.54 -1.52
N ILE A 169 -10.68 22.09 -2.71
CA ILE A 169 -11.97 22.16 -3.39
C ILE A 169 -12.47 20.76 -3.69
N TYR A 170 -11.62 19.90 -4.25
CA TYR A 170 -11.93 18.50 -4.55
C TYR A 170 -12.32 17.71 -3.29
N LEU A 171 -11.55 17.82 -2.21
CA LEU A 171 -11.88 17.18 -0.94
C LEU A 171 -13.24 17.65 -0.42
N ARG A 172 -13.53 18.95 -0.48
CA ARG A 172 -14.77 19.55 0.05
C ARG A 172 -16.00 19.24 -0.81
N LEU A 173 -15.87 19.28 -2.13
CA LEU A 173 -17.01 19.16 -3.05
C LEU A 173 -17.27 17.72 -3.49
N VAL A 174 -16.26 16.85 -3.46
CA VAL A 174 -16.37 15.47 -3.94
C VAL A 174 -16.23 14.47 -2.80
N VAL A 175 -15.10 14.51 -2.08
CA VAL A 175 -14.77 13.48 -1.10
C VAL A 175 -15.71 13.52 0.10
N VAL A 176 -15.92 14.69 0.70
CA VAL A 176 -16.77 14.84 1.90
C VAL A 176 -18.24 14.49 1.63
N PRO A 177 -18.89 14.95 0.55
CA PRO A 177 -20.25 14.52 0.24
C PRO A 177 -20.37 13.02 -0.02
N ILE A 178 -19.42 12.43 -0.75
CA ILE A 178 -19.41 11.00 -1.04
C ILE A 178 -19.22 10.20 0.25
N SER A 179 -18.29 10.60 1.14
CA SER A 179 -18.10 9.92 2.41
C SER A 179 -19.37 9.92 3.28
N ARG A 180 -20.11 11.03 3.30
CA ARG A 180 -21.40 11.14 4.01
C ARG A 180 -22.47 10.25 3.43
N LEU A 181 -22.56 10.12 2.10
CA LEU A 181 -23.51 9.24 1.41
C LEU A 181 -23.29 7.75 1.75
N PHE A 182 -22.05 7.37 2.03
CA PHE A 182 -21.68 6.01 2.39
C PHE A 182 -21.57 5.76 3.91
N ASN A 183 -22.00 6.72 4.76
CA ASN A 183 -21.96 6.64 6.24
C ASN A 183 -20.54 6.36 6.78
N PHE A 184 -19.53 7.13 6.31
CA PHE A 184 -18.20 7.14 6.86
C PHE A 184 -17.96 8.31 7.80
#